data_c8f2302784efcc66fe733ff3c086fa9b
#
_entry.id   c8f2302784efcc66fe733ff3c086fa9b
#
_cell.length_a   1.000
_cell.length_b   1.000
_cell.length_c   1.000
_cell.angle_alpha   90.00
_cell.angle_beta   90.00
_cell.angle_gamma   90.00
#
_symmetry.space_group_name_H-M   'P 1'
#
loop_
_entity.id
_entity.type
_entity.pdbx_description
1 polymer ?
#
loop_
_entity_poly.entity_id
_entity_poly.type
_entity_poly.pdbx_seq_one_letter_code
_entity_poly.pdbx_strand_id
1 'polypeptide(L)'
;MASITLKNLEFSNMFSYGENNKISLNNNKITQLTAPNGSGKSSIAIILQETLFNKNIKSIKKADISNRYSNNTSWTSKLYFSVDDKDFSINIKRTGAKSEVYFYQESPEYIDLTEHKVLDTYKKVQDILNLDFDVFSQLTYQSSIDLLEFLKATDTNRKKFLINLFNLEKYVKIGETLKVKSNSLDKELAILQGELKSIEDFLNNTSISDKIQEVV
;
A
#
# COMPACT_ATOMS: atom_id res chain seq x y z
N MET A 1 4.72 16.38 0.70
CA MET A 1 3.67 15.36 0.96
C MET A 1 2.36 15.96 0.49
N ALA A 2 1.52 15.17 -0.18
CA ALA A 2 0.19 15.60 -0.55
C ALA A 2 -0.64 15.88 0.71
N SER A 3 -1.44 16.95 0.70
CA SER A 3 -2.36 17.28 1.78
C SER A 3 -3.67 16.52 1.57
N ILE A 4 -3.95 15.53 2.42
CA ILE A 4 -5.18 14.74 2.34
C ILE A 4 -6.15 15.23 3.39
N THR A 5 -7.38 15.56 2.97
CA THR A 5 -8.47 15.96 3.87
C THR A 5 -9.69 15.07 3.62
N LEU A 6 -10.08 14.29 4.62
CA LEU A 6 -11.33 13.52 4.59
C LEU A 6 -12.49 14.47 4.91
N LYS A 7 -13.53 14.49 4.07
CA LYS A 7 -14.65 15.45 4.19
C LYS A 7 -15.88 14.82 4.81
N ASN A 8 -16.56 13.96 4.09
CA ASN A 8 -17.82 13.35 4.52
C ASN A 8 -17.80 11.86 4.23
N LEU A 9 -18.23 11.07 5.20
CA LEU A 9 -18.48 9.64 5.07
C LEU A 9 -19.99 9.39 5.16
N GLU A 10 -20.56 8.82 4.10
CA GLU A 10 -21.96 8.44 4.01
C GLU A 10 -22.03 6.91 3.87
N PHE A 11 -22.90 6.25 4.62
CA PHE A 11 -23.01 4.81 4.56
C PHE A 11 -24.38 4.31 5.02
N SER A 12 -24.76 3.15 4.52
CA SER A 12 -26.04 2.52 4.85
C SER A 12 -25.87 1.03 5.02
N ASN A 13 -26.57 0.49 6.01
CA ASN A 13 -26.72 -0.94 6.29
C ASN A 13 -25.38 -1.66 6.54
N MET A 14 -24.49 -1.00 7.30
CA MET A 14 -23.16 -1.54 7.67
C MET A 14 -23.06 -1.76 9.18
N PHE A 15 -22.62 -2.95 9.61
CA PHE A 15 -22.47 -3.35 11.02
C PHE A 15 -23.74 -3.16 11.84
N SER A 16 -23.73 -2.29 12.86
CA SER A 16 -24.91 -1.93 13.69
C SER A 16 -25.66 -0.72 13.16
N TYR A 17 -25.21 -0.13 12.06
CA TYR A 17 -25.83 1.07 11.49
C TYR A 17 -26.91 0.72 10.47
N GLY A 18 -28.07 1.38 10.58
CA GLY A 18 -29.15 1.30 9.62
C GLY A 18 -28.89 2.08 8.34
N GLU A 19 -29.92 2.66 7.79
CA GLU A 19 -29.86 3.41 6.53
C GLU A 19 -29.48 4.88 6.74
N ASN A 20 -28.91 5.49 5.70
CA ASN A 20 -28.70 6.95 5.58
C ASN A 20 -27.87 7.59 6.70
N ASN A 21 -26.75 6.95 7.07
CA ASN A 21 -25.83 7.56 8.03
C ASN A 21 -24.87 8.50 7.30
N LYS A 22 -24.60 9.66 7.93
CA LYS A 22 -23.66 10.66 7.43
C LYS A 22 -22.82 11.20 8.57
N ILE A 23 -21.50 11.24 8.36
CA ILE A 23 -20.52 11.75 9.31
C ILE A 23 -19.66 12.79 8.59
N SER A 24 -19.59 14.00 9.14
CA SER A 24 -18.63 15.00 8.68
C SER A 24 -17.31 14.81 9.43
N LEU A 25 -16.21 14.71 8.66
CA LEU A 25 -14.88 14.42 9.18
C LEU A 25 -13.96 15.64 9.27
N ASN A 26 -14.36 16.77 8.68
CA ASN A 26 -13.55 17.99 8.58
C ASN A 26 -14.13 19.23 9.28
N ASN A 27 -15.24 19.11 9.99
CA ASN A 27 -15.90 20.27 10.59
C ASN A 27 -15.14 20.84 11.79
N ASN A 28 -14.41 20.03 12.53
CA ASN A 28 -13.72 20.42 13.75
C ASN A 28 -12.33 19.80 13.81
N LYS A 29 -11.41 20.47 14.51
CA LYS A 29 -10.06 19.91 14.76
C LYS A 29 -10.08 18.63 15.60
N ILE A 30 -11.03 18.54 16.53
CA ILE A 30 -11.22 17.37 17.40
C ILE A 30 -12.72 17.09 17.48
N THR A 31 -13.10 15.85 17.25
CA THR A 31 -14.48 15.36 17.39
C THR A 31 -14.48 14.18 18.36
N GLN A 32 -15.25 14.27 19.41
CA GLN A 32 -15.47 13.19 20.37
C GLN A 32 -16.73 12.41 20.02
N LEU A 33 -16.61 11.09 19.87
CA LEU A 33 -17.73 10.20 19.66
C LEU A 33 -18.02 9.41 20.93
N THR A 34 -19.15 9.70 21.57
CA THR A 34 -19.60 9.04 22.79
C THR A 34 -20.84 8.19 22.54
N ALA A 35 -20.82 6.96 23.00
CA ALA A 35 -21.95 6.05 22.94
C ALA A 35 -21.69 4.80 23.83
N PRO A 36 -22.70 4.01 24.21
CA PRO A 36 -22.50 2.76 24.95
C PRO A 36 -21.56 1.79 24.24
N ASN A 37 -21.03 0.82 24.99
CA ASN A 37 -20.23 -0.25 24.41
C ASN A 37 -21.10 -1.10 23.46
N GLY A 38 -20.51 -1.54 22.34
CA GLY A 38 -21.24 -2.29 21.32
C GLY A 38 -22.05 -1.45 20.31
N SER A 39 -22.19 -0.12 20.50
CA SER A 39 -22.96 0.75 19.60
C SER A 39 -22.33 1.00 18.22
N GLY A 40 -21.15 0.47 17.95
CA GLY A 40 -20.51 0.62 16.63
C GLY A 40 -19.49 1.74 16.50
N LYS A 41 -19.06 2.41 17.58
CA LYS A 41 -18.06 3.50 17.51
C LYS A 41 -16.82 3.13 16.70
N SER A 42 -16.24 1.99 16.98
CA SER A 42 -15.05 1.49 16.26
C SER A 42 -15.34 1.03 14.83
N SER A 43 -16.60 0.78 14.49
CA SER A 43 -16.99 0.36 13.14
C SER A 43 -16.84 1.49 12.13
N ILE A 44 -16.92 2.76 12.56
CA ILE A 44 -16.75 3.93 11.67
C ILE A 44 -15.36 3.92 11.03
N ALA A 45 -14.31 3.66 11.81
CA ALA A 45 -12.96 3.55 11.29
C ALA A 45 -12.81 2.38 10.31
N ILE A 46 -13.47 1.25 10.59
CA ILE A 46 -13.48 0.08 9.72
C ILE A 46 -14.22 0.40 8.41
N ILE A 47 -15.36 1.10 8.47
CA ILE A 47 -16.10 1.55 7.28
C ILE A 47 -15.23 2.44 6.43
N LEU A 48 -14.49 3.37 7.02
CA LEU A 48 -13.56 4.25 6.31
C LEU A 48 -12.46 3.45 5.59
N GLN A 49 -11.84 2.49 6.29
CA GLN A 49 -10.81 1.62 5.71
C GLN A 49 -11.37 0.77 4.56
N GLU A 50 -12.54 0.17 4.74
CA GLU A 50 -13.21 -0.60 3.69
C GLU A 50 -13.53 0.26 2.46
N THR A 51 -13.95 1.49 2.69
CA THR A 51 -14.30 2.42 1.61
C THR A 51 -13.07 2.83 0.80
N LEU A 52 -11.94 3.11 1.44
CA LEU A 52 -10.72 3.55 0.74
C LEU A 52 -9.88 2.40 0.16
N PHE A 53 -9.83 1.25 0.83
CA PHE A 53 -8.83 0.22 0.51
C PHE A 53 -9.41 -1.17 0.24
N ASN A 54 -10.73 -1.34 0.37
CA ASN A 54 -11.36 -2.68 0.31
C ASN A 54 -10.73 -3.68 1.30
N LYS A 55 -10.20 -3.18 2.40
CA LYS A 55 -9.54 -3.91 3.48
C LYS A 55 -9.88 -3.28 4.82
N ASN A 56 -9.75 -4.05 5.90
CA ASN A 56 -9.87 -3.52 7.24
C ASN A 56 -8.87 -4.19 8.19
N ILE A 57 -8.44 -3.47 9.22
CA ILE A 57 -7.43 -3.92 10.18
C ILE A 57 -7.88 -5.15 10.99
N LYS A 58 -9.19 -5.34 11.19
CA LYS A 58 -9.74 -6.47 11.92
C LYS A 58 -9.96 -7.72 11.08
N SER A 59 -9.61 -7.70 9.79
CA SER A 59 -9.80 -8.80 8.84
C SER A 59 -11.24 -9.32 8.81
N ILE A 60 -12.22 -8.45 9.02
CA ILE A 60 -13.65 -8.81 8.99
C ILE A 60 -14.02 -9.21 7.56
N LYS A 61 -14.67 -10.35 7.42
CA LYS A 61 -15.11 -10.83 6.11
C LYS A 61 -16.18 -9.91 5.52
N LYS A 62 -16.20 -9.76 4.21
CA LYS A 62 -17.15 -8.89 3.49
C LYS A 62 -18.63 -9.22 3.77
N ALA A 63 -18.94 -10.48 3.98
CA ALA A 63 -20.29 -10.93 4.35
C ALA A 63 -20.72 -10.45 5.75
N ASP A 64 -19.76 -10.22 6.65
CA ASP A 64 -20.01 -9.80 8.03
C ASP A 64 -20.09 -8.28 8.20
N ILE A 65 -19.89 -7.51 7.12
CA ILE A 65 -19.97 -6.05 7.12
C ILE A 65 -21.41 -5.56 7.06
N SER A 66 -22.30 -6.31 6.38
CA SER A 66 -23.72 -5.96 6.32
C SER A 66 -24.36 -5.98 7.72
N ASN A 67 -25.37 -5.16 7.90
CA ASN A 67 -26.11 -5.10 9.15
C ASN A 67 -26.86 -6.41 9.41
N ARG A 68 -26.52 -7.09 10.51
CA ARG A 68 -27.10 -8.39 10.90
C ARG A 68 -28.55 -8.30 11.36
N TYR A 69 -29.01 -7.09 11.67
CA TYR A 69 -30.39 -6.85 12.12
C TYR A 69 -31.31 -6.45 10.96
N SER A 70 -30.77 -6.30 9.76
CA SER A 70 -31.50 -5.97 8.54
C SER A 70 -31.70 -7.25 7.70
N ASN A 71 -32.88 -7.41 7.12
CA ASN A 71 -33.15 -8.44 6.12
C ASN A 71 -32.46 -8.15 4.77
N ASN A 72 -31.92 -6.93 4.60
CA ASN A 72 -31.23 -6.52 3.40
C ASN A 72 -29.73 -6.78 3.54
N THR A 73 -29.17 -7.64 2.71
CA THR A 73 -27.73 -7.95 2.68
C THR A 73 -26.91 -6.94 1.87
N SER A 74 -27.57 -5.96 1.26
CA SER A 74 -26.90 -4.89 0.51
C SER A 74 -26.47 -3.78 1.44
N TRP A 75 -25.29 -3.23 1.20
CA TRP A 75 -24.79 -2.06 1.89
C TRP A 75 -24.14 -1.08 0.92
N THR A 76 -24.07 0.17 1.33
CA THR A 76 -23.42 1.24 0.55
C THR A 76 -22.49 2.03 1.44
N SER A 77 -21.41 2.53 0.85
CA SER A 77 -20.52 3.50 1.50
C SER A 77 -20.01 4.50 0.46
N LYS A 78 -19.97 5.77 0.82
CA LYS A 78 -19.46 6.85 -0.01
C LYS A 78 -18.58 7.76 0.84
N LEU A 79 -17.38 8.05 0.36
CA LEU A 79 -16.45 8.97 1.00
C LEU A 79 -16.11 10.10 0.05
N TYR A 80 -16.18 11.32 0.57
CA TYR A 80 -15.68 12.52 -0.08
C TYR A 80 -14.38 12.95 0.60
N PHE A 81 -13.36 13.22 -0.19
CA PHE A 81 -12.06 13.65 0.30
C PHE A 81 -11.37 14.58 -0.70
N SER A 82 -10.37 15.32 -0.25
CA SER A 82 -9.51 16.10 -1.15
C SER A 82 -8.06 15.68 -1.00
N VAL A 83 -7.33 15.75 -2.10
CA VAL A 83 -5.89 15.61 -2.16
C VAL A 83 -5.34 16.85 -2.82
N ASP A 84 -4.56 17.61 -2.07
CA ASP A 84 -4.16 18.97 -2.42
C ASP A 84 -5.40 19.83 -2.76
N ASP A 85 -5.48 20.39 -3.95
CA ASP A 85 -6.59 21.25 -4.39
C ASP A 85 -7.67 20.51 -5.20
N LYS A 86 -7.64 19.18 -5.22
CA LYS A 86 -8.59 18.35 -5.99
C LYS A 86 -9.52 17.59 -5.07
N ASP A 87 -10.79 17.59 -5.41
CA ASP A 87 -11.83 16.86 -4.70
C ASP A 87 -12.15 15.54 -5.39
N PHE A 88 -12.33 14.51 -4.56
CA PHE A 88 -12.64 13.17 -5.03
C PHE A 88 -13.80 12.56 -4.27
N SER A 89 -14.50 11.63 -4.90
CA SER A 89 -15.46 10.75 -4.22
C SER A 89 -15.28 9.29 -4.64
N ILE A 90 -15.32 8.41 -3.68
CA ILE A 90 -15.40 6.97 -3.91
C ILE A 90 -16.74 6.45 -3.38
N ASN A 91 -17.46 5.69 -4.20
CA ASN A 91 -18.78 5.16 -3.90
C ASN A 91 -18.78 3.64 -4.09
N ILE A 92 -19.21 2.90 -3.09
CA ILE A 92 -19.26 1.45 -3.09
C ILE A 92 -20.70 1.02 -2.86
N LYS A 93 -21.15 0.09 -3.68
CA LYS A 93 -22.39 -0.65 -3.47
C LYS A 93 -22.09 -2.13 -3.49
N ARG A 94 -22.49 -2.82 -2.44
CA ARG A 94 -22.37 -4.27 -2.38
C ARG A 94 -23.73 -4.92 -2.23
N THR A 95 -23.96 -5.96 -3.02
CA THR A 95 -25.17 -6.79 -2.95
C THR A 95 -24.75 -8.25 -2.95
N GLY A 96 -24.84 -8.88 -1.81
CA GLY A 96 -24.35 -10.25 -1.61
C GLY A 96 -22.85 -10.38 -1.90
N ALA A 97 -22.48 -11.15 -2.91
CA ALA A 97 -21.09 -11.35 -3.32
C ALA A 97 -20.58 -10.26 -4.30
N LYS A 98 -21.50 -9.54 -4.98
CA LYS A 98 -21.15 -8.54 -6.00
C LYS A 98 -20.83 -7.21 -5.36
N SER A 99 -19.69 -6.60 -5.73
CA SER A 99 -19.29 -5.24 -5.37
C SER A 99 -19.18 -4.38 -6.62
N GLU A 100 -19.74 -3.20 -6.56
CA GLU A 100 -19.61 -2.15 -7.56
C GLU A 100 -18.90 -0.99 -6.88
N VAL A 101 -17.86 -0.46 -7.52
CA VAL A 101 -17.04 0.63 -7.00
C VAL A 101 -16.93 1.68 -8.08
N TYR A 102 -17.24 2.91 -7.73
CA TYR A 102 -17.16 4.08 -8.60
C TYR A 102 -16.23 5.11 -7.97
N PHE A 103 -15.36 5.69 -8.75
CA PHE A 103 -14.39 6.66 -8.28
C PHE A 103 -14.39 7.87 -9.21
N TYR A 104 -14.54 9.06 -8.64
CA TYR A 104 -14.67 10.30 -9.38
C TYR A 104 -13.73 11.37 -8.84
N GLN A 105 -13.17 12.18 -9.71
CA GLN A 105 -12.68 13.51 -9.39
C GLN A 105 -13.87 14.47 -9.55
N GLU A 106 -14.20 15.21 -8.47
CA GLU A 106 -15.35 16.10 -8.44
C GLU A 106 -14.97 17.55 -8.82
N SER A 107 -13.75 17.95 -8.46
CA SER A 107 -13.22 19.30 -8.68
C SER A 107 -11.71 19.24 -8.94
N PRO A 108 -11.16 20.17 -9.75
CA PRO A 108 -11.77 21.29 -10.44
C PRO A 108 -12.64 20.89 -11.65
N GLU A 109 -12.46 19.71 -12.16
CA GLU A 109 -13.18 19.17 -13.33
C GLU A 109 -13.71 17.78 -12.98
N TYR A 110 -14.95 17.49 -13.39
CA TYR A 110 -15.56 16.18 -13.15
C TYR A 110 -14.97 15.15 -14.11
N ILE A 111 -14.32 14.14 -13.55
CA ILE A 111 -13.69 13.06 -14.31
C ILE A 111 -14.09 11.72 -13.69
N ASP A 112 -14.58 10.80 -14.51
CA ASP A 112 -14.78 9.41 -14.09
C ASP A 112 -13.43 8.68 -14.11
N LEU A 113 -12.99 8.26 -12.93
CA LEU A 113 -11.74 7.55 -12.69
C LEU A 113 -11.96 6.05 -12.43
N THR A 114 -13.18 5.58 -12.63
CA THR A 114 -13.57 4.18 -12.42
C THR A 114 -12.90 3.27 -13.44
N GLU A 115 -12.27 2.22 -12.98
CA GLU A 115 -11.67 1.21 -13.85
C GLU A 115 -12.61 0.01 -14.06
N HIS A 116 -12.36 -0.78 -15.10
CA HIS A 116 -13.17 -1.96 -15.41
C HIS A 116 -13.20 -3.01 -14.30
N LYS A 117 -12.11 -3.12 -13.54
CA LYS A 117 -12.00 -4.05 -12.42
C LYS A 117 -11.97 -3.28 -11.11
N VAL A 118 -12.72 -3.77 -10.13
CA VAL A 118 -12.76 -3.21 -8.77
C VAL A 118 -11.36 -3.05 -8.17
N LEU A 119 -10.47 -4.03 -8.36
CA LEU A 119 -9.11 -3.96 -7.84
C LEU A 119 -8.27 -2.85 -8.48
N ASP A 120 -8.47 -2.59 -9.76
CA ASP A 120 -7.71 -1.55 -10.46
C ASP A 120 -8.22 -0.15 -10.08
N THR A 121 -9.54 0.01 -9.82
CA THR A 121 -10.10 1.23 -9.23
C THR A 121 -9.47 1.52 -7.87
N TYR A 122 -9.35 0.52 -6.97
CA TYR A 122 -8.70 0.71 -5.68
C TYR A 122 -7.20 1.04 -5.78
N LYS A 123 -6.49 0.48 -6.75
CA LYS A 123 -5.09 0.87 -7.02
C LYS A 123 -5.01 2.34 -7.40
N LYS A 124 -5.89 2.80 -8.27
CA LYS A 124 -5.95 4.21 -8.68
C LYS A 124 -6.25 5.15 -7.51
N VAL A 125 -7.12 4.74 -6.58
CA VAL A 125 -7.35 5.47 -5.32
C VAL A 125 -6.06 5.55 -4.49
N GLN A 126 -5.34 4.43 -4.32
CA GLN A 126 -4.08 4.39 -3.58
C GLN A 126 -2.99 5.24 -4.25
N ASP A 127 -2.90 5.22 -5.58
CA ASP A 127 -1.95 6.03 -6.35
C ASP A 127 -2.22 7.53 -6.15
N ILE A 128 -3.49 7.95 -6.15
CA ILE A 128 -3.87 9.35 -5.92
C ILE A 128 -3.62 9.76 -4.48
N LEU A 129 -3.95 8.91 -3.50
CA LEU A 129 -3.67 9.15 -2.09
C LEU A 129 -2.16 9.12 -1.81
N ASN A 130 -1.39 8.43 -2.65
CA ASN A 130 0.02 8.11 -2.43
C ASN A 130 0.27 7.45 -1.06
N LEU A 131 -0.69 6.62 -0.62
CA LEU A 131 -0.67 5.88 0.64
C LEU A 131 -1.21 4.47 0.41
N ASP A 132 -0.53 3.49 0.96
CA ASP A 132 -1.07 2.13 1.06
C ASP A 132 -1.92 1.92 2.32
N PHE A 133 -2.60 0.78 2.39
CA PHE A 133 -3.45 0.43 3.52
C PHE A 133 -2.70 0.37 4.85
N ASP A 134 -1.48 -0.17 4.86
CA ASP A 134 -0.70 -0.39 6.07
C ASP A 134 -0.26 0.96 6.66
N VAL A 135 0.22 1.87 5.80
CA VAL A 135 0.59 3.24 6.20
C VAL A 135 -0.62 4.02 6.69
N PHE A 136 -1.73 3.99 5.92
CA PHE A 136 -2.96 4.67 6.32
C PHE A 136 -3.47 4.18 7.67
N SER A 137 -3.53 2.87 7.87
CA SER A 137 -4.04 2.28 9.12
C SER A 137 -3.18 2.64 10.32
N GLN A 138 -1.87 2.67 10.19
CA GLN A 138 -0.97 3.04 11.28
C GLN A 138 -0.98 4.54 11.60
N LEU A 139 -1.21 5.40 10.60
CA LEU A 139 -1.25 6.85 10.81
C LEU A 139 -2.61 7.34 11.30
N THR A 140 -3.71 6.74 10.83
CA THR A 140 -5.07 7.27 11.05
C THR A 140 -5.87 6.52 12.08
N TYR A 141 -5.58 5.24 12.31
CA TYR A 141 -6.30 4.42 13.27
C TYR A 141 -5.40 3.96 14.42
N GLN A 142 -5.45 4.71 15.50
CA GLN A 142 -4.79 4.32 16.75
C GLN A 142 -5.81 3.65 17.69
N SER A 143 -5.78 2.32 17.77
CA SER A 143 -6.48 1.62 18.82
C SER A 143 -5.63 1.58 20.09
N SER A 144 -6.27 1.48 21.25
CA SER A 144 -5.56 1.33 22.53
C SER A 144 -4.69 0.05 22.59
N ILE A 145 -4.95 -0.92 21.71
CA ILE A 145 -4.21 -2.18 21.61
C ILE A 145 -3.04 -2.04 20.62
N ASP A 146 -3.23 -1.31 19.53
CA ASP A 146 -2.32 -1.26 18.38
C ASP A 146 -1.32 -0.09 18.44
N LEU A 147 -1.44 0.80 19.45
CA LEU A 147 -0.58 1.97 19.61
C LEU A 147 0.92 1.64 19.65
N LEU A 148 1.26 0.39 19.91
CA LEU A 148 2.63 -0.09 20.05
C LEU A 148 3.08 -1.00 18.90
N GLU A 149 2.26 -1.20 17.85
CA GLU A 149 2.63 -2.13 16.76
C GLU A 149 3.95 -1.73 16.10
N PHE A 150 4.13 -0.46 15.77
CA PHE A 150 5.40 0.01 15.20
C PHE A 150 6.58 -0.21 16.18
N LEU A 151 6.38 0.06 17.48
CA LEU A 151 7.43 -0.10 18.48
C LEU A 151 7.74 -1.57 18.77
N LYS A 152 6.76 -2.45 18.67
CA LYS A 152 6.90 -3.91 18.86
C LYS A 152 7.32 -4.63 17.58
N ALA A 153 7.20 -3.98 16.42
CA ALA A 153 7.55 -4.58 15.14
C ALA A 153 9.05 -4.95 15.09
N THR A 154 9.37 -5.97 14.32
CA THR A 154 10.77 -6.32 14.01
C THR A 154 11.42 -5.20 13.20
N ASP A 155 12.74 -5.12 13.23
CA ASP A 155 13.49 -4.10 12.46
C ASP A 155 13.17 -4.14 10.95
N THR A 156 12.97 -5.34 10.41
CA THR A 156 12.57 -5.53 9.02
C THR A 156 11.21 -4.89 8.72
N ASN A 157 10.23 -5.09 9.59
CA ASN A 157 8.89 -4.52 9.43
C ASN A 157 8.89 -3.00 9.64
N ARG A 158 9.65 -2.48 10.62
CA ARG A 158 9.85 -1.04 10.80
C ARG A 158 10.47 -0.39 9.58
N LYS A 159 11.53 -1.01 9.02
CA LYS A 159 12.19 -0.54 7.80
C LYS A 159 11.21 -0.52 6.63
N LYS A 160 10.45 -1.59 6.42
CA LYS A 160 9.44 -1.68 5.35
C LYS A 160 8.38 -0.58 5.50
N PHE A 161 7.87 -0.37 6.71
CA PHE A 161 6.92 0.70 6.99
C PHE A 161 7.49 2.08 6.63
N LEU A 162 8.74 2.40 7.05
CA LEU A 162 9.36 3.67 6.72
C LEU A 162 9.61 3.85 5.22
N ILE A 163 9.99 2.78 4.52
CA ILE A 163 10.14 2.79 3.06
C ILE A 163 8.81 3.17 2.39
N ASN A 164 7.70 2.56 2.81
CA ASN A 164 6.38 2.85 2.27
C ASN A 164 5.93 4.28 2.65
N LEU A 165 6.06 4.65 3.93
CA LEU A 165 5.66 5.98 4.43
C LEU A 165 6.35 7.13 3.68
N PHE A 166 7.64 6.98 3.36
CA PHE A 166 8.42 7.99 2.64
C PHE A 166 8.48 7.76 1.12
N ASN A 167 7.75 6.77 0.59
CA ASN A 167 7.74 6.40 -0.83
C ASN A 167 9.16 6.14 -1.38
N LEU A 168 9.99 5.43 -0.62
CA LEU A 168 11.38 5.13 -0.96
C LEU A 168 11.55 3.85 -1.79
N GLU A 169 10.47 3.19 -2.21
CA GLU A 169 10.51 1.91 -2.95
C GLU A 169 11.35 1.99 -4.22
N LYS A 170 11.31 3.13 -4.92
CA LYS A 170 12.12 3.35 -6.13
C LYS A 170 13.62 3.26 -5.83
N TYR A 171 14.06 3.76 -4.67
CA TYR A 171 15.47 3.69 -4.27
C TYR A 171 15.88 2.27 -3.89
N VAL A 172 14.97 1.53 -3.26
CA VAL A 172 15.19 0.10 -2.96
C VAL A 172 15.38 -0.68 -4.26
N LYS A 173 14.49 -0.50 -5.25
CA LYS A 173 14.60 -1.14 -6.57
C LYS A 173 15.90 -0.78 -7.31
N ILE A 174 16.32 0.49 -7.25
CA ILE A 174 17.61 0.92 -7.81
C ILE A 174 18.76 0.18 -7.12
N GLY A 175 18.75 0.11 -5.79
CA GLY A 175 19.76 -0.60 -5.02
C GLY A 175 19.83 -2.09 -5.36
N GLU A 176 18.68 -2.76 -5.51
CA GLU A 176 18.61 -4.17 -5.93
C GLU A 176 19.19 -4.38 -7.34
N THR A 177 18.81 -3.49 -8.29
CA THR A 177 19.33 -3.56 -9.67
C THR A 177 20.85 -3.36 -9.71
N LEU A 178 21.37 -2.39 -8.95
CA LEU A 178 22.81 -2.16 -8.85
C LEU A 178 23.54 -3.35 -8.23
N LYS A 179 22.96 -3.95 -7.18
CA LYS A 179 23.53 -5.14 -6.55
C LYS A 179 23.61 -6.34 -7.53
N VAL A 180 22.56 -6.58 -8.31
CA VAL A 180 22.56 -7.64 -9.33
C VAL A 180 23.66 -7.37 -10.36
N LYS A 181 23.77 -6.12 -10.84
CA LYS A 181 24.81 -5.74 -11.81
C LYS A 181 26.22 -5.85 -11.24
N SER A 182 26.45 -5.43 -9.99
CA SER A 182 27.72 -5.59 -9.29
C SER A 182 28.10 -7.07 -9.21
N ASN A 183 27.18 -7.92 -8.75
CA ASN A 183 27.44 -9.36 -8.64
C ASN A 183 27.76 -10.03 -10.00
N SER A 184 27.17 -9.55 -11.11
CA SER A 184 27.49 -10.07 -12.45
C SER A 184 28.90 -9.63 -12.88
N LEU A 185 29.26 -8.38 -12.63
CA LEU A 185 30.61 -7.87 -12.93
C LEU A 185 31.69 -8.54 -12.09
N ASP A 186 31.41 -8.80 -10.80
CA ASP A 186 32.33 -9.52 -9.92
C ASP A 186 32.62 -10.94 -10.44
N LYS A 187 31.58 -11.62 -10.97
CA LYS A 187 31.74 -12.95 -11.60
C LYS A 187 32.59 -12.88 -12.88
N GLU A 188 32.31 -11.93 -13.76
CA GLU A 188 33.10 -11.73 -15.00
C GLU A 188 34.56 -11.42 -14.67
N LEU A 189 34.77 -10.56 -13.66
CA LEU A 189 36.11 -10.21 -13.19
C LEU A 189 36.86 -11.44 -12.64
N ALA A 190 36.17 -12.27 -11.85
CA ALA A 190 36.76 -13.52 -11.33
C ALA A 190 37.14 -14.50 -12.46
N ILE A 191 36.34 -14.62 -13.52
CA ILE A 191 36.63 -15.43 -14.70
C ILE A 191 37.88 -14.89 -15.41
N LEU A 192 37.91 -13.59 -15.73
CA LEU A 192 39.04 -12.95 -16.41
C LEU A 192 40.34 -13.05 -15.60
N GLN A 193 40.26 -12.89 -14.28
CA GLN A 193 41.39 -13.08 -13.38
C GLN A 193 41.92 -14.55 -13.42
N GLY A 194 40.98 -15.51 -13.46
CA GLY A 194 41.32 -16.93 -13.61
C GLY A 194 42.02 -17.25 -14.94
N GLU A 195 41.51 -16.72 -16.03
CA GLU A 195 42.10 -16.83 -17.36
C GLU A 195 43.50 -16.18 -17.42
N LEU A 196 43.64 -14.99 -16.89
CA LEU A 196 44.91 -14.27 -16.84
C LEU A 196 45.94 -15.07 -16.06
N LYS A 197 45.57 -15.56 -14.87
CA LYS A 197 46.47 -16.43 -14.09
C LYS A 197 46.87 -17.69 -14.83
N SER A 198 45.94 -18.35 -15.52
CA SER A 198 46.21 -19.52 -16.31
C SER A 198 47.23 -19.25 -17.45
N ILE A 199 47.11 -18.09 -18.10
CA ILE A 199 48.04 -17.65 -19.15
C ILE A 199 49.41 -17.32 -18.55
N GLU A 200 49.47 -16.65 -17.41
CA GLU A 200 50.72 -16.35 -16.69
C GLU A 200 51.44 -17.65 -16.28
N ASP A 201 50.72 -18.62 -15.71
CA ASP A 201 51.28 -19.92 -15.32
C ASP A 201 51.77 -20.69 -16.55
N PHE A 202 51.05 -20.62 -17.67
CA PHE A 202 51.51 -21.23 -18.95
C PHE A 202 52.79 -20.58 -19.46
N LEU A 203 52.86 -19.25 -19.46
CA LEU A 203 54.04 -18.50 -19.91
C LEU A 203 55.27 -18.78 -19.02
N ASN A 204 55.07 -18.86 -17.72
CA ASN A 204 56.14 -19.15 -16.74
C ASN A 204 56.65 -20.59 -16.85
N ASN A 205 55.77 -21.55 -17.15
CA ASN A 205 56.13 -22.95 -17.30
C ASN A 205 56.66 -23.29 -18.69
N THR A 206 56.45 -22.42 -19.68
CA THR A 206 56.93 -22.59 -21.04
C THR A 206 58.09 -21.63 -21.26
N SER A 207 59.24 -21.91 -20.62
CA SER A 207 60.49 -21.15 -20.90
C SER A 207 60.92 -21.41 -22.31
N ILE A 208 60.70 -20.43 -23.17
CA ILE A 208 61.16 -20.44 -24.59
C ILE A 208 62.69 -20.44 -24.65
N SER A 209 63.37 -20.01 -23.56
CA SER A 209 64.82 -19.93 -23.48
C SER A 209 65.54 -21.32 -23.54
N ASP A 210 64.90 -22.38 -23.08
CA ASP A 210 65.57 -23.70 -23.02
C ASP A 210 65.53 -24.44 -24.36
N LYS A 211 64.67 -24.03 -25.29
CA LYS A 211 64.58 -24.63 -26.62
C LYS A 211 65.50 -23.98 -27.66
N ILE A 212 66.06 -22.84 -27.41
CA ILE A 212 66.96 -22.09 -28.32
C ILE A 212 68.40 -22.62 -28.11
N GLN A 213 68.77 -23.19 -27.00
CA GLN A 213 70.10 -23.74 -26.72
C GLN A 213 70.35 -25.11 -27.30
N GLU A 214 69.33 -25.82 -27.76
CA GLU A 214 69.49 -27.16 -28.38
C GLU A 214 69.67 -27.15 -29.92
N VAL A 215 69.72 -25.99 -30.55
CA VAL A 215 69.80 -25.83 -32.02
C VAL A 215 71.00 -25.00 -32.45
N VAL A 216 72.06 -24.91 -31.65
CA VAL A 216 73.38 -24.33 -32.06
C VAL A 216 74.48 -25.37 -31.97
#